data_2548c0bef4ae333128e5e66989cabf85
#
_entry.id   2548c0bef4ae333128e5e66989cabf85
#
_cell.length_a   1.000
_cell.length_b   1.000
_cell.length_c   1.000
_cell.angle_alpha   90.00
_cell.angle_beta   90.00
_cell.angle_gamma   90.00
#
_symmetry.space_group_name_H-M   'P 1'
#
loop_
_entity.id
_entity.type
_entity.pdbx_description
1 polymer ?
#
loop_
_entity_poly.entity_id
_entity_poly.type
_entity_poly.pdbx_seq_one_letter_code
_entity_poly.pdbx_strand_id
1 'polypeptide(L)' 'MASPDLIEQRQYAETVLAGLNIRPFRVDVTDGLLFVPKARIAVVRKLCKHFGWPFEVTALTSSS' A
#
# COMPACT_ATOMS: atom_id res chain seq x y z
N MET A 1 7.54 10.98 13.33
CA MET A 1 7.13 9.82 14.14
C MET A 1 5.83 9.26 13.56
N ALA A 2 5.83 7.98 13.20
CA ALA A 2 4.63 7.34 12.67
C ALA A 2 3.60 7.17 13.77
N SER A 3 2.35 7.50 13.49
CA SER A 3 1.29 7.30 14.46
C SER A 3 0.97 5.79 14.56
N PRO A 4 0.47 5.33 15.73
CA PRO A 4 0.06 3.92 15.86
C PRO A 4 -0.95 3.51 14.79
N ASP A 5 -1.82 4.44 14.38
CA ASP A 5 -2.81 4.14 13.35
C ASP A 5 -2.18 3.78 12.02
N LEU A 6 -1.09 4.47 11.66
CA LEU A 6 -0.39 4.16 10.41
C LEU A 6 0.26 2.78 10.45
N ILE A 7 0.77 2.39 11.62
CA ILE A 7 1.38 1.07 11.77
C ILE A 7 0.32 -0.03 11.63
N GLU A 8 -0.84 0.15 12.26
CA GLU A 8 -1.94 -0.80 12.13
C GLU A 8 -2.44 -0.89 10.70
N GLN A 9 -2.61 0.26 10.06
CA GLN A 9 -3.06 0.30 8.66
C GLN A 9 -2.05 -0.39 7.74
N ARG A 10 -0.76 -0.21 8.02
CA ARG A 10 0.28 -0.89 7.25
C ARG A 10 0.13 -2.40 7.34
N GLN A 11 -0.04 -2.92 8.55
CA GLN A 11 -0.19 -4.37 8.75
C GLN A 11 -1.43 -4.88 8.03
N TYR A 12 -2.51 -4.15 8.13
CA TYR A 12 -3.75 -4.51 7.45
C TYR A 12 -3.55 -4.53 5.93
N ALA A 13 -2.94 -3.48 5.41
CA ALA A 13 -2.69 -3.37 3.97
C ALA A 13 -1.80 -4.51 3.47
N GLU A 14 -0.74 -4.82 4.22
CA GLU A 14 0.15 -5.92 3.86
C GLU A 14 -0.61 -7.24 3.81
N THR A 15 -1.46 -7.49 4.79
CA THR A 15 -2.25 -8.71 4.84
C THR A 15 -3.21 -8.80 3.64
N VAL A 16 -3.90 -7.72 3.34
CA VAL A 16 -4.86 -7.70 2.24
C VAL A 16 -4.14 -7.88 0.89
N LEU A 17 -3.04 -7.15 0.69
CA LEU A 17 -2.30 -7.24 -0.57
C LEU A 17 -1.73 -8.64 -0.77
N ALA A 18 -1.19 -9.23 0.28
CA ALA A 18 -0.67 -10.60 0.20
C ALA A 18 -1.79 -11.58 -0.10
N GLY A 19 -2.95 -11.39 0.50
CA GLY A 19 -4.10 -12.25 0.27
C GLY A 19 -4.63 -12.17 -1.16
N LEU A 20 -4.48 -11.01 -1.80
CA LEU A 20 -4.88 -10.81 -3.19
C LEU A 20 -3.76 -11.14 -4.18
N ASN A 21 -2.64 -11.62 -3.66
CA ASN A 21 -1.48 -11.97 -4.49
C ASN A 21 -0.94 -10.76 -5.29
N ILE A 22 -1.03 -9.58 -4.69
CA ILE A 22 -0.47 -8.36 -5.28
C ILE A 22 0.96 -8.23 -4.78
N ARG A 23 1.91 -8.60 -5.62
CA ARG A 23 3.34 -8.60 -5.27
C ARG A 23 4.15 -8.13 -6.46
N PRO A 24 5.33 -7.51 -6.21
CA PRO A 24 5.82 -7.03 -4.92
C PRO A 24 5.08 -5.77 -4.47
N PHE A 25 5.14 -5.48 -3.18
CA PHE A 25 4.62 -4.21 -2.66
C PHE A 25 5.53 -3.70 -1.55
N ARG A 26 5.44 -2.40 -1.29
CA ARG A 26 6.20 -1.77 -0.24
C ARG A 26 5.33 -0.70 0.42
N VAL A 27 5.33 -0.65 1.74
CA VAL A 27 4.58 0.35 2.49
C VAL A 27 5.56 1.26 3.20
N ASP A 28 5.45 2.56 2.95
CA ASP A 28 6.28 3.57 3.59
C ASP A 28 5.39 4.39 4.52
N VAL A 29 5.46 4.09 5.83
CA VAL A 29 4.62 4.79 6.81
C VAL A 29 5.14 6.18 7.13
N THR A 30 6.41 6.45 6.85
CA THR A 30 7.00 7.76 7.09
C THR A 30 6.42 8.80 6.13
N ASP A 31 6.34 8.45 4.86
CA ASP A 31 5.81 9.34 3.83
C ASP A 31 4.35 9.04 3.48
N GLY A 32 3.79 7.99 4.05
CA GLY A 32 2.41 7.60 3.75
C GLY A 32 2.23 7.13 2.32
N LEU A 33 3.20 6.40 1.79
CA LEU A 33 3.17 5.93 0.40
C LEU A 33 3.01 4.41 0.36
N LEU A 34 2.28 3.95 -0.64
CA LEU A 34 2.09 2.54 -0.90
C LEU A 34 2.56 2.25 -2.33
N PHE A 35 3.65 1.48 -2.42
CA PHE A 35 4.23 1.12 -3.71
C PHE A 35 3.70 -0.24 -4.16
N VAL A 36 3.13 -0.28 -5.36
CA VAL A 36 2.58 -1.52 -5.91
C VAL A 36 2.94 -1.60 -7.40
N PRO A 37 2.85 -2.80 -8.01
CA PRO A 37 3.08 -2.91 -9.45
C PRO A 37 2.16 -1.98 -10.23
N LYS A 38 2.70 -1.38 -11.27
CA LYS A 38 1.95 -0.41 -12.07
C LYS A 38 0.61 -0.97 -12.54
N ALA A 39 0.57 -2.25 -12.88
CA ALA A 39 -0.66 -2.89 -13.36
C ALA A 39 -1.72 -3.02 -12.26
N ARG A 40 -1.34 -2.84 -11.00
CA ARG A 40 -2.26 -2.99 -9.86
C ARG A 40 -2.64 -1.67 -9.20
N ILE A 41 -2.14 -0.56 -9.70
CA ILE A 41 -2.38 0.75 -9.08
C ILE A 41 -3.88 1.05 -8.98
N ALA A 42 -4.63 0.82 -10.04
CA ALA A 42 -6.06 1.10 -10.04
C ALA A 42 -6.81 0.28 -9.00
N VAL A 43 -6.47 -1.02 -8.90
CA VAL A 43 -7.08 -1.91 -7.93
C VAL A 43 -6.75 -1.47 -6.51
N VAL A 44 -5.48 -1.18 -6.26
CA VAL A 44 -5.03 -0.80 -4.92
C VAL A 44 -5.61 0.56 -4.51
N ARG A 45 -5.75 1.48 -5.44
CA ARG A 45 -6.41 2.76 -5.15
C ARG A 45 -7.85 2.56 -4.68
N LYS A 46 -8.57 1.65 -5.32
CA LYS A 46 -9.92 1.32 -4.91
C LYS A 46 -9.95 0.71 -3.52
N LEU A 47 -8.98 -0.15 -3.23
CA LEU A 47 -8.86 -0.75 -1.90
C LEU A 47 -8.59 0.31 -0.84
N CYS A 48 -7.67 1.23 -1.12
CA CYS A 48 -7.39 2.31 -0.19
C CYS A 48 -8.63 3.14 0.11
N LYS A 49 -9.41 3.44 -0.91
CA LYS A 49 -10.63 4.20 -0.75
C LYS A 49 -11.69 3.40 0.02
N HIS A 50 -11.78 2.11 -0.28
CA HIS A 50 -12.76 1.24 0.37
C HIS A 50 -12.48 1.06 1.86
N PHE A 51 -11.22 0.82 2.22
CA PHE A 51 -10.82 0.59 3.59
C PHE A 51 -10.45 1.87 4.34
N GLY A 52 -10.37 3.00 3.63
CA GLY A 52 -9.98 4.26 4.25
C GLY A 52 -8.52 4.32 4.64
N TRP A 53 -7.65 3.64 3.91
CA TRP A 53 -6.22 3.70 4.20
C TRP A 53 -5.65 5.07 3.85
N PRO A 54 -4.79 5.62 4.71
CA PRO A 54 -4.23 6.96 4.50
C PRO A 54 -3.02 6.98 3.57
N PHE A 55 -2.78 5.91 2.83
CA PHE A 55 -1.62 5.81 1.96
C PHE A 55 -1.93 6.32 0.56
N GLU A 56 -0.93 6.99 -0.04
CA GLU A 56 -0.99 7.38 -1.43
C GLU A 56 -0.36 6.29 -2.27
N VAL A 57 -1.09 5.80 -3.27
CA VAL A 57 -0.64 4.68 -4.09
C VAL A 57 0.24 5.19 -5.23
N THR A 58 1.38 4.56 -5.40
CA THR A 58 2.29 4.92 -6.48
C THR A 58 2.90 3.66 -7.08
N ALA A 59 3.44 3.79 -8.27
CA ALA A 59 4.05 2.66 -8.96
C ALA A 59 5.37 2.27 -8.30
N LEU A 60 5.55 0.98 -8.07
CA LEU A 60 6.83 0.46 -7.61
C LEU A 60 7.76 0.38 -8.81
N THR A 61 8.69 1.31 -8.88
CA THR A 61 9.69 1.28 -9.93
C THR A 61 10.82 0.39 -9.47
N SER A 62 10.93 -0.78 -10.08
CA SER A 62 12.11 -1.57 -9.86
C SER A 62 13.20 -0.97 -10.72
N SER A 63 14.21 -0.43 -10.09
CA SER A 63 15.39 -0.01 -10.83
C SER A 63 16.07 -1.28 -11.34
N SER A 64 15.94 -1.49 -12.54
CA SER A 64 16.72 -2.56 -13.16
C SER A 64 18.14 -2.11 -13.34
#